data_453d9bed6c9747505029b7a3bf423a24
#
_entry.id   453d9bed6c9747505029b7a3bf423a24
#
_cell.length_a   1.000
_cell.length_b   1.000
_cell.length_c   1.000
_cell.angle_alpha   90.00
_cell.angle_beta   90.00
_cell.angle_gamma   90.00
#
_symmetry.space_group_name_H-M   'P 1'
#
loop_
_entity.id
_entity.type
_entity.pdbx_description
1 polymer ?
#
loop_
_entity_poly.entity_id
_entity_poly.type
_entity_poly.pdbx_seq_one_letter_code
_entity_poly.pdbx_strand_id
1 'polypeptide(L)'
;MSNASPALHSSSWSSSTTGLLTRDHHLTVPLDRSGQGDSAPDGTESITVYAREISAVGIDPVSRPPLVFLQGGPGCEAPRPSADSGLGWIGEILEHHRLILVDQRGTGASSPVDRPDAAGTPADTARLLTHLRADEIVEDCEDLRRALGLERWSLLGQSFGGFCVTRYLSEHAQSLEKVYITGGLPAVGHSIDEVYALSYEAMRLKSEEYYTRFPQDRDRMASLVEKAGRGELRTAGGDLVGPERLRSLGALLGGAGGADTIHYLLERDPDSWAFRYDLGQCLPFGGRF
;
A
#
# COMPACT_ATOMS: atom_id res chain seq x y z
N MET A 1 3.36 16.31 -31.73
CA MET A 1 4.11 15.76 -30.59
C MET A 1 3.66 14.33 -30.43
N SER A 2 4.50 13.37 -30.75
CA SER A 2 4.13 11.96 -30.70
C SER A 2 4.25 11.51 -29.22
N ASN A 3 3.12 11.52 -28.50
CA ASN A 3 3.05 10.76 -27.25
C ASN A 3 3.25 9.30 -27.64
N ALA A 4 4.37 8.71 -27.29
CA ALA A 4 4.57 7.28 -27.40
C ALA A 4 3.40 6.62 -26.62
N SER A 5 2.58 5.85 -27.32
CA SER A 5 1.51 5.10 -26.65
C SER A 5 2.13 4.16 -25.63
N PRO A 6 1.53 4.00 -24.44
CA PRO A 6 2.04 3.07 -23.43
C PRO A 6 2.27 1.68 -24.05
N ALA A 7 3.49 1.14 -23.88
CA ALA A 7 3.82 -0.18 -24.40
C ALA A 7 3.39 -1.25 -23.40
N LEU A 8 2.42 -2.08 -23.78
CA LEU A 8 1.94 -3.20 -22.98
C LEU A 8 2.59 -4.51 -23.45
N HIS A 9 3.22 -5.23 -22.55
CA HIS A 9 3.62 -6.61 -22.72
C HIS A 9 2.78 -7.50 -21.83
N SER A 10 2.08 -8.48 -22.41
CA SER A 10 1.25 -9.43 -21.68
C SER A 10 1.74 -10.85 -21.92
N SER A 11 1.85 -11.64 -20.85
CA SER A 11 2.11 -13.07 -20.98
C SER A 11 0.88 -13.81 -21.54
N SER A 12 1.08 -15.05 -21.93
CA SER A 12 -0.04 -15.97 -22.19
C SER A 12 -0.72 -16.37 -20.88
N TRP A 13 -2.00 -16.73 -20.93
CA TRP A 13 -2.68 -17.35 -19.81
C TRP A 13 -1.99 -18.68 -19.46
N SER A 14 -1.73 -18.89 -18.18
CA SER A 14 -1.12 -20.11 -17.65
C SER A 14 -1.86 -20.58 -16.40
N SER A 15 -1.91 -21.91 -16.20
CA SER A 15 -2.40 -22.46 -14.94
C SER A 15 -1.31 -22.29 -13.89
N SER A 16 -1.60 -21.57 -12.83
CA SER A 16 -0.68 -21.43 -11.70
C SER A 16 -0.74 -22.66 -10.79
N THR A 17 0.29 -22.84 -9.99
CA THR A 17 0.32 -23.85 -8.91
C THR A 17 -0.76 -23.61 -7.85
N THR A 18 -1.37 -22.42 -7.85
CA THR A 18 -2.46 -22.03 -6.96
C THR A 18 -3.85 -22.47 -7.43
N GLY A 19 -3.97 -23.21 -8.54
CA GLY A 19 -5.28 -23.63 -9.07
C GLY A 19 -6.07 -22.49 -9.75
N LEU A 20 -5.39 -21.43 -10.13
CA LEU A 20 -5.95 -20.28 -10.85
C LEU A 20 -5.35 -20.20 -12.26
N LEU A 21 -6.07 -19.59 -13.18
CA LEU A 21 -5.50 -19.08 -14.42
C LEU A 21 -4.93 -17.69 -14.15
N THR A 22 -3.69 -17.45 -14.58
CA THR A 22 -3.00 -16.19 -14.40
C THR A 22 -2.42 -15.66 -15.70
N ARG A 23 -2.40 -14.35 -15.86
CA ARG A 23 -1.71 -13.64 -16.92
C ARG A 23 -1.08 -12.38 -16.35
N ASP A 24 0.18 -12.15 -16.67
CA ASP A 24 0.92 -10.99 -16.19
C ASP A 24 1.00 -9.92 -17.28
N HIS A 25 0.90 -8.67 -16.85
CA HIS A 25 0.99 -7.48 -17.67
C HIS A 25 2.11 -6.59 -17.15
N HIS A 26 2.92 -6.06 -18.07
CA HIS A 26 3.92 -5.04 -17.81
C HIS A 26 3.64 -3.88 -18.76
N LEU A 27 3.27 -2.75 -18.18
CA LEU A 27 2.94 -1.53 -18.92
C LEU A 27 4.03 -0.49 -18.67
N THR A 28 4.62 0.03 -19.72
CA THR A 28 5.56 1.16 -19.62
C THR A 28 4.77 2.46 -19.62
N VAL A 29 4.94 3.27 -18.58
CA VAL A 29 4.27 4.58 -18.41
C VAL A 29 5.29 5.66 -18.04
N PRO A 30 5.01 6.95 -18.29
CA PRO A 30 5.86 8.02 -17.81
C PRO A 30 5.82 8.12 -16.28
N LEU A 31 6.96 8.40 -15.67
CA LEU A 31 7.03 8.72 -14.24
C LEU A 31 6.29 10.05 -13.97
N ASP A 32 6.61 11.08 -14.74
CA ASP A 32 6.01 12.42 -14.67
C ASP A 32 5.11 12.67 -15.90
N ARG A 33 3.83 12.91 -15.67
CA ARG A 33 2.84 13.23 -16.71
C ARG A 33 2.61 14.73 -16.88
N SER A 34 3.19 15.58 -16.01
CA SER A 34 2.97 17.02 -16.03
C SER A 34 3.54 17.70 -17.28
N GLY A 35 4.49 17.06 -17.95
CA GLY A 35 5.22 17.63 -19.07
C GLY A 35 6.14 18.81 -18.69
N GLN A 36 6.33 19.05 -17.40
CA GLN A 36 7.13 20.16 -16.86
C GLN A 36 8.48 19.72 -16.29
N GLY A 37 8.83 18.42 -16.42
CA GLY A 37 10.13 17.93 -15.97
C GLY A 37 11.27 18.54 -16.80
N ASP A 38 12.37 18.90 -16.14
CA ASP A 38 13.67 19.26 -16.77
C ASP A 38 14.29 18.08 -17.55
N SER A 39 13.49 17.18 -18.04
CA SER A 39 13.92 15.99 -18.74
C SER A 39 14.31 16.34 -20.15
N ALA A 40 15.46 15.84 -20.53
CA ALA A 40 16.06 15.97 -21.84
C ALA A 40 15.06 15.72 -23.00
N PRO A 41 15.34 16.24 -24.21
CA PRO A 41 14.41 16.26 -25.35
C PRO A 41 13.88 14.90 -25.81
N ASP A 42 14.37 13.80 -25.26
CA ASP A 42 14.00 12.40 -25.55
C ASP A 42 13.69 11.56 -24.32
N GLY A 43 13.75 12.09 -23.09
CA GLY A 43 13.90 11.29 -21.90
C GLY A 43 12.86 11.58 -20.84
N THR A 44 11.58 11.38 -21.16
CA THR A 44 10.61 11.15 -20.07
C THR A 44 11.05 9.89 -19.37
N GLU A 45 11.53 10.01 -18.12
CA GLU A 45 11.81 8.86 -17.28
C GLU A 45 10.56 7.98 -17.23
N SER A 46 10.70 6.74 -17.66
CA SER A 46 9.58 5.80 -17.69
C SER A 46 9.74 4.76 -16.59
N ILE A 47 8.61 4.33 -16.07
CA ILE A 47 8.51 3.25 -15.10
C ILE A 47 7.67 2.10 -15.66
N THR A 48 7.81 0.93 -15.07
CA THR A 48 6.94 -0.21 -15.35
C THR A 48 5.85 -0.29 -14.31
N VAL A 49 4.61 -0.41 -14.75
CA VAL A 49 3.47 -0.79 -13.93
C VAL A 49 3.13 -2.24 -14.21
N TYR A 50 3.09 -3.04 -13.17
CA TYR A 50 2.77 -4.46 -13.22
C TYR A 50 1.33 -4.70 -12.78
N ALA A 51 0.65 -5.60 -13.49
CA ALA A 51 -0.65 -6.11 -13.07
C ALA A 51 -0.73 -7.61 -13.31
N ARG A 52 -1.32 -8.34 -12.38
CA ARG A 52 -1.66 -9.75 -12.55
C ARG A 52 -3.16 -9.91 -12.74
N GLU A 53 -3.54 -10.46 -13.86
CA GLU A 53 -4.92 -10.83 -14.13
C GLU A 53 -5.12 -12.31 -13.72
N ILE A 54 -6.21 -12.58 -13.02
CA ILE A 54 -6.55 -13.93 -12.53
C ILE A 54 -7.98 -14.28 -12.88
N SER A 55 -8.21 -15.57 -13.13
CA SER A 55 -9.51 -16.16 -13.41
C SER A 55 -9.61 -17.55 -12.81
N ALA A 56 -10.83 -18.02 -12.60
CA ALA A 56 -11.07 -19.40 -12.18
C ALA A 56 -10.72 -20.38 -13.30
N VAL A 57 -10.19 -21.53 -12.94
CA VAL A 57 -9.91 -22.64 -13.87
C VAL A 57 -11.24 -23.18 -14.44
N GLY A 58 -11.23 -23.55 -15.72
CA GLY A 58 -12.40 -24.12 -16.39
C GLY A 58 -13.38 -23.11 -16.97
N ILE A 59 -13.06 -21.82 -16.87
CA ILE A 59 -13.83 -20.73 -17.45
C ILE A 59 -12.94 -19.99 -18.45
N ASP A 60 -13.51 -19.59 -19.59
CA ASP A 60 -12.82 -18.67 -20.50
C ASP A 60 -12.60 -17.33 -19.78
N PRO A 61 -11.34 -16.95 -19.50
CA PRO A 61 -11.07 -15.75 -18.72
C PRO A 61 -11.69 -14.48 -19.30
N VAL A 62 -11.74 -14.36 -20.64
CA VAL A 62 -12.25 -13.16 -21.29
C VAL A 62 -13.78 -13.08 -21.33
N SER A 63 -14.47 -14.17 -20.99
CA SER A 63 -15.95 -14.19 -20.93
C SER A 63 -16.53 -13.44 -19.74
N ARG A 64 -15.70 -13.17 -18.70
CA ARG A 64 -16.12 -12.46 -17.49
C ARG A 64 -15.67 -11.00 -17.51
N PRO A 65 -16.51 -10.08 -16.99
CA PRO A 65 -16.15 -8.66 -16.93
C PRO A 65 -14.94 -8.43 -16.03
N PRO A 66 -14.07 -7.47 -16.38
CA PRO A 66 -12.89 -7.17 -15.56
C PRO A 66 -13.26 -6.37 -14.31
N LEU A 67 -12.64 -6.73 -13.18
CA LEU A 67 -12.64 -5.96 -11.95
C LEU A 67 -11.19 -5.71 -11.55
N VAL A 68 -10.83 -4.45 -11.29
CA VAL A 68 -9.51 -4.06 -10.82
C VAL A 68 -9.54 -3.88 -9.32
N PHE A 69 -8.56 -4.44 -8.63
CA PHE A 69 -8.35 -4.23 -7.21
C PHE A 69 -7.21 -3.23 -6.98
N LEU A 70 -7.52 -2.19 -6.23
CA LEU A 70 -6.58 -1.17 -5.78
C LEU A 70 -6.31 -1.36 -4.30
N GLN A 71 -5.07 -1.78 -4.00
CA GLN A 71 -4.62 -2.11 -2.66
C GLN A 71 -4.53 -0.87 -1.78
N GLY A 72 -4.69 -1.09 -0.48
CA GLY A 72 -4.45 -0.10 0.56
C GLY A 72 -2.96 0.13 0.85
N GLY A 73 -2.69 0.80 1.91
CA GLY A 73 -1.39 1.23 2.35
C GLY A 73 -1.41 2.73 2.64
N PRO A 74 -0.83 3.60 1.81
CA PRO A 74 -0.11 3.38 0.54
C PRO A 74 1.20 2.61 0.71
N GLY A 75 1.78 2.18 -0.44
CA GLY A 75 3.09 1.54 -0.45
C GLY A 75 3.06 0.00 -0.37
N CYS A 76 1.89 -0.63 -0.51
CA CYS A 76 1.76 -2.08 -0.54
C CYS A 76 1.45 -2.60 -1.94
N GLU A 77 2.09 -3.72 -2.30
CA GLU A 77 1.75 -4.47 -3.51
C GLU A 77 0.37 -5.12 -3.41
N ALA A 78 -0.25 -5.44 -4.53
CA ALA A 78 -1.49 -6.20 -4.57
C ALA A 78 -1.28 -7.63 -4.03
N PRO A 79 -2.33 -8.27 -3.45
CA PRO A 79 -2.20 -9.60 -2.90
C PRO A 79 -1.82 -10.64 -3.96
N ARG A 80 -1.09 -11.66 -3.55
CA ARG A 80 -0.77 -12.83 -4.36
C ARG A 80 -1.58 -14.02 -3.82
N PRO A 81 -2.77 -14.30 -4.41
CA PRO A 81 -3.66 -15.33 -3.90
C PRO A 81 -3.07 -16.72 -4.05
N SER A 82 -3.37 -17.58 -3.07
CA SER A 82 -3.06 -19.00 -3.09
C SER A 82 -4.30 -19.80 -2.74
N ALA A 83 -4.58 -20.86 -3.49
CA ALA A 83 -5.69 -21.76 -3.21
C ALA A 83 -5.53 -22.48 -1.87
N ASP A 84 -4.29 -22.77 -1.45
CA ASP A 84 -3.98 -23.49 -0.21
C ASP A 84 -4.33 -22.66 1.05
N SER A 85 -4.24 -21.35 0.98
CA SER A 85 -4.63 -20.44 2.06
C SER A 85 -6.10 -20.03 2.03
N GLY A 86 -6.86 -20.55 1.04
CA GLY A 86 -8.21 -20.10 0.75
C GLY A 86 -8.23 -18.77 0.00
N LEU A 87 -9.16 -18.61 -0.91
CA LEU A 87 -9.26 -17.39 -1.73
C LEU A 87 -10.02 -16.26 -1.04
N GLY A 88 -10.80 -16.56 0.02
CA GLY A 88 -11.60 -15.57 0.72
C GLY A 88 -12.44 -14.71 -0.23
N TRP A 89 -12.37 -13.38 -0.09
CA TRP A 89 -13.11 -12.44 -0.94
C TRP A 89 -12.74 -12.52 -2.43
N ILE A 90 -11.53 -12.97 -2.76
CA ILE A 90 -11.09 -13.16 -4.15
C ILE A 90 -11.90 -14.27 -4.81
N GLY A 91 -12.15 -15.36 -4.09
CA GLY A 91 -12.97 -16.47 -4.60
C GLY A 91 -14.36 -16.00 -4.99
N GLU A 92 -15.01 -15.21 -4.14
CA GLU A 92 -16.31 -14.62 -4.39
C GLU A 92 -16.32 -13.72 -5.65
N ILE A 93 -15.28 -12.90 -5.82
CA ILE A 93 -15.15 -12.06 -7.02
C ILE A 93 -14.99 -12.94 -8.26
N LEU A 94 -14.20 -14.01 -8.19
CA LEU A 94 -13.94 -14.87 -9.34
C LEU A 94 -15.17 -15.67 -9.79
N GLU A 95 -16.24 -15.72 -9.02
CA GLU A 95 -17.51 -16.28 -9.47
C GLU A 95 -18.18 -15.43 -10.58
N HIS A 96 -17.91 -14.13 -10.61
CA HIS A 96 -18.59 -13.17 -11.47
C HIS A 96 -17.67 -12.35 -12.35
N HIS A 97 -16.37 -12.25 -12.01
CA HIS A 97 -15.41 -11.38 -12.67
C HIS A 97 -14.09 -12.14 -12.93
N ARG A 98 -13.30 -11.63 -13.86
CA ARG A 98 -11.85 -11.81 -13.82
C ARG A 98 -11.27 -10.65 -13.03
N LEU A 99 -10.25 -10.92 -12.21
CA LEU A 99 -9.70 -9.93 -11.30
C LEU A 99 -8.32 -9.49 -11.76
N ILE A 100 -8.12 -8.17 -11.84
CA ILE A 100 -6.84 -7.55 -12.17
C ILE A 100 -6.26 -6.95 -10.89
N LEU A 101 -5.14 -7.48 -10.44
CA LEU A 101 -4.39 -7.10 -9.26
C LEU A 101 -3.25 -6.19 -9.69
N VAL A 102 -3.40 -4.89 -9.49
CA VAL A 102 -2.40 -3.88 -9.89
C VAL A 102 -1.45 -3.63 -8.74
N ASP A 103 -0.15 -3.83 -8.95
CA ASP A 103 0.85 -3.23 -8.10
C ASP A 103 0.91 -1.75 -8.45
N GLN A 104 0.57 -0.90 -7.49
CA GLN A 104 0.62 0.54 -7.72
C GLN A 104 2.07 0.98 -7.97
N ARG A 105 2.27 2.04 -8.76
CA ARG A 105 3.61 2.58 -9.05
C ARG A 105 4.45 2.72 -7.77
N GLY A 106 5.70 2.32 -7.82
CA GLY A 106 6.61 2.32 -6.68
C GLY A 106 6.46 1.13 -5.73
N THR A 107 5.59 0.14 -6.03
CA THR A 107 5.35 -1.02 -5.16
C THR A 107 5.52 -2.35 -5.91
N GLY A 108 5.80 -3.42 -5.19
CA GLY A 108 5.84 -4.78 -5.71
C GLY A 108 6.72 -4.93 -6.96
N ALA A 109 6.12 -5.33 -8.09
CA ALA A 109 6.80 -5.45 -9.38
C ALA A 109 6.66 -4.18 -10.26
N SER A 110 6.09 -3.09 -9.73
CA SER A 110 5.88 -1.82 -10.42
C SER A 110 6.97 -0.80 -10.11
N SER A 111 8.19 -1.03 -10.63
CA SER A 111 9.35 -0.18 -10.38
C SER A 111 9.47 0.21 -8.89
N PRO A 112 9.69 -0.75 -7.99
CA PRO A 112 9.60 -0.52 -6.55
C PRO A 112 10.62 0.50 -6.05
N VAL A 113 10.20 1.35 -5.13
CA VAL A 113 11.08 2.25 -4.38
C VAL A 113 11.46 1.54 -3.08
N ASP A 114 12.51 0.73 -3.13
CA ASP A 114 12.99 -0.06 -1.99
C ASP A 114 14.09 0.65 -1.19
N ARG A 115 14.72 1.67 -1.76
CA ARG A 115 15.81 2.42 -1.15
C ARG A 115 15.70 3.91 -1.52
N PRO A 116 15.04 4.70 -0.66
CA PRO A 116 14.90 6.14 -0.91
C PRO A 116 16.23 6.89 -1.09
N ASP A 117 17.28 6.45 -0.42
CA ASP A 117 18.64 6.99 -0.53
C ASP A 117 19.30 6.70 -1.88
N ALA A 118 18.82 5.70 -2.62
CA ALA A 118 19.31 5.41 -3.99
C ALA A 118 18.88 6.47 -5.01
N ALA A 119 17.87 7.28 -4.71
CA ALA A 119 17.42 8.37 -5.58
C ALA A 119 18.36 9.60 -5.56
N GLY A 120 19.43 9.59 -4.75
CA GLY A 120 20.39 10.68 -4.64
C GLY A 120 20.17 11.54 -3.40
N THR A 121 19.88 12.83 -3.56
CA THR A 121 19.64 13.73 -2.43
C THR A 121 18.23 13.55 -1.84
N PRO A 122 17.99 14.02 -0.59
CA PRO A 122 16.63 14.07 -0.03
C PRO A 122 15.63 14.84 -0.91
N ALA A 123 16.09 15.85 -1.65
CA ALA A 123 15.25 16.60 -2.59
C ALA A 123 14.86 15.75 -3.81
N ASP A 124 15.78 14.92 -4.33
CA ASP A 124 15.48 13.99 -5.43
C ASP A 124 14.48 12.93 -4.99
N THR A 125 14.66 12.39 -3.78
CA THR A 125 13.70 11.44 -3.19
C THR A 125 12.34 12.09 -3.02
N ALA A 126 12.26 13.29 -2.48
CA ALA A 126 10.99 14.02 -2.32
C ALA A 126 10.30 14.26 -3.66
N ARG A 127 11.06 14.63 -4.70
CA ARG A 127 10.54 14.78 -6.06
C ARG A 127 9.99 13.46 -6.60
N LEU A 128 10.74 12.36 -6.50
CA LEU A 128 10.27 11.04 -6.91
C LEU A 128 8.93 10.68 -6.23
N LEU A 129 8.85 10.85 -4.92
CA LEU A 129 7.65 10.50 -4.16
C LEU A 129 6.42 11.34 -4.55
N THR A 130 6.57 12.54 -5.12
CA THR A 130 5.43 13.32 -5.62
C THR A 130 4.73 12.68 -6.81
N HIS A 131 5.44 11.83 -7.55
CA HIS A 131 4.90 11.09 -8.70
C HIS A 131 4.33 9.71 -8.35
N LEU A 132 4.31 9.32 -7.07
CA LEU A 132 3.80 8.02 -6.61
C LEU A 132 2.45 8.15 -5.88
N ARG A 133 1.62 9.10 -6.29
CA ARG A 133 0.37 9.48 -5.62
C ARG A 133 -0.86 8.93 -6.37
N ALA A 134 -2.02 9.10 -5.74
CA ALA A 134 -3.30 8.57 -6.23
C ALA A 134 -3.68 9.06 -7.63
N ASP A 135 -3.35 10.29 -7.97
CA ASP A 135 -3.60 10.88 -9.29
C ASP A 135 -2.87 10.12 -10.40
N GLU A 136 -1.58 9.89 -10.22
CA GLU A 136 -0.76 9.14 -11.16
C GLU A 136 -1.13 7.66 -11.24
N ILE A 137 -1.52 7.05 -10.10
CA ILE A 137 -2.00 5.66 -10.07
C ILE A 137 -3.28 5.49 -10.90
N VAL A 138 -4.16 6.48 -10.87
CA VAL A 138 -5.39 6.48 -11.67
C VAL A 138 -5.09 6.56 -13.17
N GLU A 139 -4.14 7.42 -13.56
CA GLU A 139 -3.71 7.51 -14.96
C GLU A 139 -3.03 6.23 -15.45
N ASP A 140 -2.24 5.56 -14.59
CA ASP A 140 -1.68 4.24 -14.93
C ASP A 140 -2.78 3.21 -15.18
N CYS A 141 -3.81 3.21 -14.35
CA CYS A 141 -4.96 2.34 -14.55
C CYS A 141 -5.68 2.63 -15.86
N GLU A 142 -5.88 3.90 -16.22
CA GLU A 142 -6.49 4.29 -17.50
C GLU A 142 -5.63 3.87 -18.71
N ASP A 143 -4.33 4.02 -18.61
CA ASP A 143 -3.40 3.55 -19.63
C ASP A 143 -3.44 2.02 -19.77
N LEU A 144 -3.50 1.29 -18.65
CA LEU A 144 -3.64 -0.17 -18.65
C LEU A 144 -4.98 -0.59 -19.27
N ARG A 145 -6.09 0.07 -18.90
CA ARG A 145 -7.42 -0.21 -19.47
C ARG A 145 -7.43 -0.05 -20.98
N ARG A 146 -6.91 1.08 -21.47
CA ARG A 146 -6.81 1.39 -22.92
C ARG A 146 -5.92 0.39 -23.63
N ALA A 147 -4.76 0.05 -23.06
CA ALA A 147 -3.81 -0.91 -23.64
C ALA A 147 -4.38 -2.34 -23.70
N LEU A 148 -5.27 -2.71 -22.76
CA LEU A 148 -6.01 -3.97 -22.76
C LEU A 148 -7.21 -3.95 -23.73
N GLY A 149 -7.52 -2.82 -24.37
CA GLY A 149 -8.67 -2.66 -25.29
C GLY A 149 -10.02 -2.72 -24.58
N LEU A 150 -10.09 -2.37 -23.30
CA LEU A 150 -11.30 -2.42 -22.50
C LEU A 150 -12.03 -1.07 -22.57
N GLU A 151 -13.32 -1.07 -22.87
CA GLU A 151 -14.15 0.13 -22.84
C GLU A 151 -14.40 0.58 -21.41
N ARG A 152 -14.78 -0.35 -20.55
CA ARG A 152 -15.07 -0.14 -19.13
C ARG A 152 -14.57 -1.30 -18.28
N TRP A 153 -14.42 -1.05 -17.00
CA TRP A 153 -14.18 -2.04 -15.97
C TRP A 153 -14.78 -1.65 -14.62
N SER A 154 -14.84 -2.59 -13.70
CA SER A 154 -15.22 -2.31 -12.30
C SER A 154 -13.99 -2.11 -11.43
N LEU A 155 -14.13 -1.35 -10.35
CA LEU A 155 -13.06 -1.13 -9.37
C LEU A 155 -13.48 -1.60 -7.98
N LEU A 156 -12.53 -2.16 -7.25
CA LEU A 156 -12.60 -2.40 -5.81
C LEU A 156 -11.39 -1.76 -5.15
N GLY A 157 -11.60 -0.72 -4.34
CA GLY A 157 -10.56 -0.06 -3.56
C GLY A 157 -10.67 -0.36 -2.08
N GLN A 158 -9.56 -0.77 -1.48
CA GLN A 158 -9.46 -1.01 -0.04
C GLN A 158 -8.56 0.03 0.60
N SER A 159 -9.00 0.69 1.71
CA SER A 159 -8.22 1.70 2.43
C SER A 159 -7.76 2.83 1.47
N PHE A 160 -6.46 3.06 1.30
CA PHE A 160 -5.92 4.02 0.32
C PHE A 160 -6.41 3.77 -1.12
N GLY A 161 -6.64 2.50 -1.48
CA GLY A 161 -7.26 2.16 -2.76
C GLY A 161 -8.63 2.79 -2.95
N GLY A 162 -9.39 3.03 -1.88
CA GLY A 162 -10.64 3.77 -1.91
C GLY A 162 -10.43 5.26 -2.26
N PHE A 163 -9.32 5.86 -1.86
CA PHE A 163 -8.93 7.22 -2.27
C PHE A 163 -8.65 7.27 -3.77
N CYS A 164 -7.93 6.27 -4.29
CA CYS A 164 -7.71 6.13 -5.72
C CYS A 164 -9.04 5.97 -6.50
N VAL A 165 -9.97 5.15 -5.99
CA VAL A 165 -11.31 5.01 -6.60
C VAL A 165 -12.08 6.32 -6.59
N THR A 166 -12.03 7.10 -5.51
CA THR A 166 -12.67 8.41 -5.43
C THR A 166 -12.09 9.39 -6.46
N ARG A 167 -10.76 9.40 -6.61
CA ARG A 167 -10.07 10.17 -7.64
C ARG A 167 -10.50 9.70 -9.05
N TYR A 168 -10.55 8.40 -9.28
CA TYR A 168 -10.96 7.79 -10.54
C TYR A 168 -12.38 8.20 -10.95
N LEU A 169 -13.32 8.18 -9.98
CA LEU A 169 -14.70 8.65 -10.20
C LEU A 169 -14.76 10.13 -10.60
N SER A 170 -13.87 10.95 -10.09
CA SER A 170 -13.84 12.39 -10.39
C SER A 170 -13.31 12.69 -11.78
N GLU A 171 -12.39 11.89 -12.31
CA GLU A 171 -11.68 12.18 -13.56
C GLU A 171 -12.15 11.30 -14.73
N HIS A 172 -12.47 10.02 -14.46
CA HIS A 172 -12.72 9.02 -15.49
C HIS A 172 -13.98 8.19 -15.22
N ALA A 173 -15.05 8.78 -14.68
CA ALA A 173 -16.28 8.07 -14.36
C ALA A 173 -16.87 7.28 -15.56
N GLN A 174 -16.67 7.78 -16.77
CA GLN A 174 -17.14 7.15 -18.02
C GLN A 174 -16.45 5.80 -18.32
N SER A 175 -15.28 5.56 -17.75
CA SER A 175 -14.50 4.31 -17.88
C SER A 175 -14.91 3.24 -16.86
N LEU A 176 -15.87 3.55 -16.01
CA LEU A 176 -16.27 2.69 -14.90
C LEU A 176 -17.64 2.08 -15.11
N GLU A 177 -17.78 0.79 -14.79
CA GLU A 177 -19.06 0.08 -14.75
C GLU A 177 -19.64 0.10 -13.34
N LYS A 178 -18.87 -0.33 -12.34
CA LYS A 178 -19.22 -0.34 -10.93
C LYS A 178 -18.00 -0.01 -10.08
N VAL A 179 -18.24 0.57 -8.93
CA VAL A 179 -17.18 0.84 -7.96
C VAL A 179 -17.57 0.35 -6.56
N TYR A 180 -16.59 -0.21 -5.89
CA TYR A 180 -16.71 -0.70 -4.51
C TYR A 180 -15.58 -0.09 -3.70
N ILE A 181 -15.90 0.44 -2.51
CA ILE A 181 -14.94 1.04 -1.60
C ILE A 181 -15.08 0.39 -0.24
N THR A 182 -13.98 -0.13 0.31
CA THR A 182 -13.93 -0.74 1.64
C THR A 182 -12.90 -0.03 2.52
N GLY A 183 -13.35 0.53 3.64
CA GLY A 183 -12.47 1.11 4.66
C GLY A 183 -11.62 2.31 4.23
N GLY A 184 -12.02 3.03 3.16
CA GLY A 184 -11.22 4.13 2.64
C GLY A 184 -12.06 5.18 1.90
N LEU A 185 -12.53 6.21 2.63
CA LEU A 185 -13.12 7.40 2.03
C LEU A 185 -12.32 8.63 2.48
N PRO A 186 -11.88 9.49 1.54
CA PRO A 186 -11.19 10.71 1.90
C PRO A 186 -12.15 11.70 2.56
N ALA A 187 -11.63 12.51 3.48
CA ALA A 187 -12.36 13.63 4.10
C ALA A 187 -12.41 14.83 3.11
N VAL A 188 -13.23 14.70 2.07
CA VAL A 188 -13.33 15.71 1.01
C VAL A 188 -13.84 17.03 1.59
N GLY A 189 -13.16 18.14 1.28
CA GLY A 189 -13.53 19.46 1.74
C GLY A 189 -13.01 19.83 3.12
N HIS A 190 -12.28 18.95 3.81
CA HIS A 190 -11.65 19.22 5.09
C HIS A 190 -10.14 19.38 4.95
N SER A 191 -9.56 20.23 5.80
CA SER A 191 -8.12 20.40 5.88
C SER A 191 -7.45 19.21 6.54
N ILE A 192 -6.14 19.02 6.28
CA ILE A 192 -5.33 18.00 6.96
C ILE A 192 -5.35 18.22 8.47
N ASP A 193 -5.30 19.47 8.93
CA ASP A 193 -5.29 19.82 10.36
C ASP A 193 -6.59 19.40 11.06
N GLU A 194 -7.75 19.54 10.42
CA GLU A 194 -9.02 19.06 10.96
C GLU A 194 -9.03 17.54 11.10
N VAL A 195 -8.53 16.80 10.09
CA VAL A 195 -8.42 15.35 10.14
C VAL A 195 -7.47 14.89 11.25
N TYR A 196 -6.32 15.55 11.39
CA TYR A 196 -5.38 15.26 12.46
C TYR A 196 -5.94 15.60 13.84
N ALA A 197 -6.66 16.70 14.02
CA ALA A 197 -7.27 17.06 15.30
C ALA A 197 -8.18 15.93 15.82
N LEU A 198 -9.03 15.38 14.96
CA LEU A 198 -9.90 14.25 15.30
C LEU A 198 -9.11 12.96 15.56
N SER A 199 -8.10 12.70 14.74
CA SER A 199 -7.27 11.51 14.88
C SER A 199 -6.45 11.53 16.17
N TYR A 200 -5.85 12.67 16.54
CA TYR A 200 -5.12 12.81 17.79
C TYR A 200 -6.02 12.62 19.02
N GLU A 201 -7.25 13.16 18.98
CA GLU A 201 -8.19 12.92 20.07
C GLU A 201 -8.55 11.44 20.21
N ALA A 202 -8.82 10.75 19.10
CA ALA A 202 -9.06 9.31 19.10
C ALA A 202 -7.85 8.52 19.65
N MET A 203 -6.64 8.88 19.26
CA MET A 203 -5.40 8.27 19.76
C MET A 203 -5.21 8.52 21.26
N ARG A 204 -5.52 9.72 21.75
CA ARG A 204 -5.47 10.06 23.17
C ARG A 204 -6.40 9.18 23.99
N LEU A 205 -7.66 9.04 23.55
CA LEU A 205 -8.64 8.18 24.19
C LEU A 205 -8.21 6.72 24.23
N LYS A 206 -7.68 6.19 23.13
CA LYS A 206 -7.12 4.83 23.06
C LYS A 206 -5.93 4.61 23.98
N SER A 207 -5.06 5.60 24.11
CA SER A 207 -3.93 5.54 25.04
C SER A 207 -4.39 5.56 26.50
N GLU A 208 -5.41 6.35 26.83
CA GLU A 208 -6.00 6.36 28.18
C GLU A 208 -6.68 5.04 28.52
N GLU A 209 -7.44 4.45 27.59
CA GLU A 209 -8.04 3.13 27.72
C GLU A 209 -6.96 2.07 27.98
N TYR A 210 -5.85 2.10 27.22
CA TYR A 210 -4.72 1.20 27.39
C TYR A 210 -4.10 1.31 28.79
N TYR A 211 -3.73 2.51 29.24
CA TYR A 211 -3.14 2.70 30.57
C TYR A 211 -4.11 2.53 31.73
N THR A 212 -5.41 2.60 31.48
CA THR A 212 -6.43 2.21 32.47
C THR A 212 -6.44 0.69 32.67
N ARG A 213 -6.29 -0.07 31.59
CA ARG A 213 -6.23 -1.52 31.61
C ARG A 213 -4.87 -2.03 32.15
N PHE A 214 -3.77 -1.38 31.81
CA PHE A 214 -2.41 -1.75 32.16
C PHE A 214 -1.65 -0.59 32.84
N PRO A 215 -1.98 -0.22 34.08
CA PRO A 215 -1.39 0.97 34.72
C PRO A 215 0.14 0.94 34.85
N GLN A 216 0.70 -0.25 35.10
CA GLN A 216 2.16 -0.46 35.27
C GLN A 216 2.95 -0.21 33.98
N ASP A 217 2.30 -0.24 32.83
CA ASP A 217 2.99 -0.04 31.56
C ASP A 217 3.31 1.43 31.27
N ARG A 218 2.71 2.35 32.02
CA ARG A 218 3.03 3.77 31.93
C ARG A 218 4.50 4.03 32.28
N ASP A 219 4.98 3.47 33.39
CA ASP A 219 6.36 3.63 33.84
C ASP A 219 7.33 2.87 32.96
N ARG A 220 6.94 1.66 32.51
CA ARG A 220 7.73 0.85 31.58
C ARG A 220 7.95 1.59 30.25
N MET A 221 6.89 2.16 29.69
CA MET A 221 6.95 2.93 28.44
C MET A 221 7.77 4.21 28.63
N ALA A 222 7.62 4.92 29.75
CA ALA A 222 8.42 6.11 30.05
C ALA A 222 9.92 5.77 30.07
N SER A 223 10.31 4.68 30.72
CA SER A 223 11.69 4.20 30.74
C SER A 223 12.21 3.86 29.34
N LEU A 224 11.38 3.25 28.48
CA LEU A 224 11.76 2.99 27.09
C LEU A 224 11.93 4.27 26.27
N VAL A 225 11.08 5.26 26.47
CA VAL A 225 11.19 6.57 25.79
C VAL A 225 12.51 7.26 26.20
N GLU A 226 12.86 7.23 27.47
CA GLU A 226 14.15 7.75 27.95
C GLU A 226 15.35 7.01 27.32
N LYS A 227 15.28 5.67 27.28
CA LYS A 227 16.31 4.83 26.65
C LYS A 227 16.44 5.14 25.15
N ALA A 228 15.32 5.31 24.46
CA ALA A 228 15.28 5.73 23.05
C ALA A 228 15.88 7.13 22.86
N GLY A 229 15.57 8.07 23.75
CA GLY A 229 16.12 9.44 23.72
C GLY A 229 17.64 9.50 23.92
N ARG A 230 18.21 8.54 24.65
CA ARG A 230 19.68 8.39 24.80
C ARG A 230 20.35 7.63 23.66
N GLY A 231 19.58 7.15 22.66
CA GLY A 231 20.10 6.37 21.53
C GLY A 231 20.54 4.94 21.90
N GLU A 232 20.02 4.41 23.01
CA GLU A 232 20.38 3.09 23.54
C GLU A 232 19.42 1.98 23.09
N LEU A 233 18.23 2.33 22.58
CA LEU A 233 17.23 1.36 22.15
C LEU A 233 17.47 0.91 20.70
N ARG A 234 17.57 -0.41 20.51
CA ARG A 234 17.81 -1.01 19.20
C ARG A 234 16.93 -2.23 18.95
N THR A 235 16.61 -2.49 17.68
CA THR A 235 16.04 -3.77 17.25
C THR A 235 17.08 -4.89 17.31
N ALA A 236 16.66 -6.15 17.16
CA ALA A 236 17.58 -7.29 17.05
C ALA A 236 18.48 -7.20 15.79
N GLY A 237 18.03 -6.53 14.74
CA GLY A 237 18.82 -6.23 13.54
C GLY A 237 19.85 -5.11 13.71
N GLY A 238 19.87 -4.45 14.89
CA GLY A 238 20.81 -3.38 15.21
C GLY A 238 20.30 -1.96 14.88
N ASP A 239 19.14 -1.82 14.26
CA ASP A 239 18.58 -0.51 13.92
C ASP A 239 18.28 0.32 15.16
N LEU A 240 18.64 1.59 15.13
CA LEU A 240 18.30 2.53 16.17
C LEU A 240 16.81 2.80 16.22
N VAL A 241 16.24 2.79 17.42
CA VAL A 241 14.84 3.14 17.67
C VAL A 241 14.80 4.43 18.49
N GLY A 242 14.58 5.56 17.83
CA GLY A 242 14.37 6.86 18.48
C GLY A 242 12.95 7.00 19.06
N PRO A 243 12.69 8.07 19.84
CA PRO A 243 11.37 8.31 20.45
C PRO A 243 10.22 8.38 19.45
N GLU A 244 10.44 8.97 18.28
CA GLU A 244 9.44 9.09 17.20
C GLU A 244 9.07 7.71 16.67
N ARG A 245 10.08 6.87 16.39
CA ARG A 245 9.85 5.51 15.92
C ARG A 245 9.18 4.65 16.99
N LEU A 246 9.57 4.81 18.27
CA LEU A 246 8.93 4.09 19.38
C LEU A 246 7.46 4.49 19.52
N ARG A 247 7.12 5.77 19.32
CA ARG A 247 5.73 6.26 19.36
C ARG A 247 4.84 5.55 18.35
N SER A 248 5.38 5.08 17.23
CA SER A 248 4.60 4.37 16.21
C SER A 248 4.00 3.04 16.69
N LEU A 249 4.46 2.48 17.84
CA LEU A 249 3.78 1.35 18.50
C LEU A 249 2.31 1.64 18.81
N GLY A 250 1.96 2.91 19.00
CA GLY A 250 0.57 3.34 19.24
C GLY A 250 -0.38 2.95 18.10
N ALA A 251 0.10 2.71 16.89
CA ALA A 251 -0.71 2.23 15.77
C ALA A 251 -1.36 0.86 16.06
N LEU A 252 -0.73 0.03 16.89
CA LEU A 252 -1.29 -1.27 17.31
C LEU A 252 -2.59 -1.12 18.08
N LEU A 253 -2.81 -0.01 18.80
CA LEU A 253 -4.04 0.24 19.56
C LEU A 253 -5.28 0.40 18.66
N GLY A 254 -5.09 0.59 17.36
CA GLY A 254 -6.16 0.61 16.36
C GLY A 254 -6.64 -0.78 15.93
N GLY A 255 -5.92 -1.84 16.25
CA GLY A 255 -6.20 -3.21 15.84
C GLY A 255 -6.65 -4.13 17.00
N ALA A 256 -7.32 -5.22 16.65
CA ALA A 256 -7.69 -6.25 17.61
C ALA A 256 -6.43 -6.89 18.23
N GLY A 257 -6.39 -6.99 19.57
CA GLY A 257 -5.25 -7.57 20.30
C GLY A 257 -4.01 -6.68 20.40
N GLY A 258 -4.00 -5.50 19.78
CA GLY A 258 -2.82 -4.63 19.80
C GLY A 258 -2.44 -4.13 21.19
N ALA A 259 -3.42 -3.88 22.06
CA ALA A 259 -3.18 -3.52 23.45
C ALA A 259 -2.44 -4.65 24.21
N ASP A 260 -2.89 -5.90 24.04
CA ASP A 260 -2.22 -7.06 24.65
C ASP A 260 -0.81 -7.27 24.09
N THR A 261 -0.64 -7.05 22.80
CA THR A 261 0.68 -7.13 22.13
C THR A 261 1.68 -6.14 22.75
N ILE A 262 1.27 -4.88 22.95
CA ILE A 262 2.12 -3.87 23.60
C ILE A 262 2.41 -4.27 25.05
N HIS A 263 1.39 -4.72 25.78
CA HIS A 263 1.54 -5.15 27.17
C HIS A 263 2.59 -6.27 27.31
N TYR A 264 2.44 -7.34 26.54
CA TYR A 264 3.38 -8.47 26.58
C TYR A 264 4.79 -8.11 26.10
N LEU A 265 4.92 -7.17 25.17
CA LEU A 265 6.22 -6.61 24.79
C LEU A 265 6.87 -5.91 25.99
N LEU A 266 6.11 -5.09 26.73
CA LEU A 266 6.61 -4.32 27.88
C LEU A 266 6.89 -5.17 29.13
N GLU A 267 6.41 -6.41 29.21
CA GLU A 267 6.79 -7.34 30.28
C GLU A 267 8.20 -7.88 30.12
N ARG A 268 8.80 -7.78 28.94
CA ARG A 268 10.14 -8.29 28.66
C ARG A 268 11.21 -7.31 29.09
N ASP A 269 12.39 -7.83 29.45
CA ASP A 269 13.58 -7.03 29.67
C ASP A 269 13.99 -6.32 28.36
N PRO A 270 14.05 -4.97 28.34
CA PRO A 270 14.42 -4.19 27.17
C PRO A 270 15.81 -4.48 26.58
N ASP A 271 16.70 -5.06 27.36
CA ASP A 271 18.05 -5.44 26.94
C ASP A 271 18.13 -6.86 26.39
N SER A 272 17.06 -7.65 26.54
CA SER A 272 17.01 -9.01 26.02
C SER A 272 16.92 -9.01 24.50
N TRP A 273 17.48 -10.05 23.88
CA TRP A 273 17.35 -10.26 22.43
C TRP A 273 15.89 -10.45 22.02
N ALA A 274 15.10 -11.15 22.84
CA ALA A 274 13.69 -11.42 22.58
C ALA A 274 12.87 -10.12 22.53
N PHE A 275 13.08 -9.19 23.48
CA PHE A 275 12.43 -7.89 23.42
C PHE A 275 12.78 -7.12 22.12
N ARG A 276 14.08 -7.06 21.79
CA ARG A 276 14.56 -6.35 20.59
C ARG A 276 14.01 -6.93 19.30
N TYR A 277 13.86 -8.26 19.25
CA TYR A 277 13.26 -8.95 18.12
C TYR A 277 11.78 -8.59 17.99
N ASP A 278 11.01 -8.77 19.06
CA ASP A 278 9.57 -8.48 19.08
C ASP A 278 9.29 -6.99 18.85
N LEU A 279 10.10 -6.10 19.41
CA LEU A 279 10.03 -4.67 19.13
C LEU A 279 10.16 -4.40 17.62
N GLY A 280 11.13 -5.02 16.96
CA GLY A 280 11.32 -4.90 15.52
C GLY A 280 10.11 -5.39 14.69
N GLN A 281 9.42 -6.44 15.18
CA GLN A 281 8.20 -6.95 14.52
C GLN A 281 6.99 -6.04 14.75
N CYS A 282 6.94 -5.36 15.89
CA CYS A 282 5.83 -4.47 16.26
C CYS A 282 5.94 -3.07 15.64
N LEU A 283 7.16 -2.64 15.27
CA LEU A 283 7.36 -1.32 14.68
C LEU A 283 6.99 -1.34 13.20
N PRO A 284 6.12 -0.41 12.74
CA PRO A 284 5.93 -0.19 11.31
C PRO A 284 7.27 0.20 10.67
N PHE A 285 7.42 -0.10 9.39
CA PHE A 285 8.63 0.21 8.61
C PHE A 285 9.87 -0.65 8.97
N GLY A 286 9.66 -1.82 9.54
CA GLY A 286 10.73 -2.79 9.83
C GLY A 286 11.12 -3.72 8.70
N GLY A 287 10.73 -3.48 7.45
CA GLY A 287 11.20 -4.36 6.40
C GLY A 287 10.44 -4.45 5.09
N ARG A 288 9.43 -3.66 4.82
CA ARG A 288 8.88 -3.51 3.47
C ARG A 288 8.28 -2.11 3.31
N PHE A 289 8.86 -1.32 2.46
CA PHE A 289 8.17 -0.29 1.73
C PHE A 289 7.73 -0.87 0.42
#